data_0f292ca142b45747e5c507df6aa3d4e5
#
_entry.id   0f292ca142b45747e5c507df6aa3d4e5
#
_cell.length_a   1.000
_cell.length_b   1.000
_cell.length_c   1.000
_cell.angle_alpha   90.00
_cell.angle_beta   90.00
_cell.angle_gamma   90.00
#
_symmetry.space_group_name_H-M   'P 1'
#
loop_
_entity.id
_entity.type
_entity.pdbx_description
1 polymer ?
#
loop_
_entity_poly.entity_id
_entity_poly.type
_entity_poly.pdbx_seq_one_letter_code
_entity_poly.pdbx_strand_id
1 'polypeptide(L)'
;MNSKFTWLDSYFYNPNLIQKCLAFLLLPLSALYLVLAVLNSKFRKKQDFKIPMISVGNLTVGGSGKTPMCKAIAKFLKKECLKQEIYIVLRGYKRQSKGLKVVKFKDEILCSVNESGDEAMEYAYCEDISCVIVSENRSKGILEAKKLGAQVILLDDAFSKFHIKKFDILLENTIRPYFNFTLPSGAYRLPLCYKKNADFVALEGDDFLRYSMCKENMKAILVTAIAKPFRLYEHFIKARACYFFKDHYKFKKEELQNLLKKHNCDTLMPTFKDFVKVKDMGFKTQIIELNIELKDKLKNAIKKYIKDSDEACKN
;
A
#
# COMPACT_ATOMS: atom_id res chain seq x y z
N MET A 1 -20.96 -15.01 13.59
CA MET A 1 -19.91 -14.08 13.08
C MET A 1 -19.13 -14.76 11.96
N ASN A 2 -19.63 -14.68 10.71
CA ASN A 2 -18.98 -15.33 9.56
C ASN A 2 -18.10 -14.31 8.86
N SER A 3 -16.83 -14.19 9.24
CA SER A 3 -15.81 -13.60 8.39
C SER A 3 -15.55 -14.60 7.25
N LYS A 4 -16.38 -14.54 6.22
CA LYS A 4 -16.14 -15.35 5.03
C LYS A 4 -14.83 -14.89 4.42
N PHE A 5 -13.77 -15.66 4.62
CA PHE A 5 -12.61 -15.62 3.72
C PHE A 5 -13.16 -15.56 2.30
N THR A 6 -12.66 -14.63 1.51
CA THR A 6 -13.02 -14.65 0.09
C THR A 6 -12.53 -15.99 -0.48
N TRP A 7 -13.15 -16.47 -1.56
CA TRP A 7 -12.69 -17.70 -2.22
C TRP A 7 -11.19 -17.65 -2.55
N LEU A 8 -10.68 -16.46 -2.94
CA LEU A 8 -9.26 -16.22 -3.23
C LEU A 8 -8.38 -16.29 -1.97
N ASP A 9 -8.85 -15.78 -0.84
CA ASP A 9 -8.09 -15.88 0.42
C ASP A 9 -7.97 -17.34 0.86
N SER A 10 -9.07 -18.10 0.75
CA SER A 10 -9.04 -19.55 1.01
C SER A 10 -8.07 -20.25 0.05
N TYR A 11 -8.15 -19.98 -1.25
CA TYR A 11 -7.29 -20.55 -2.27
C TYR A 11 -5.81 -20.32 -2.02
N PHE A 12 -5.43 -19.12 -1.60
CA PHE A 12 -4.01 -18.78 -1.40
C PHE A 12 -3.46 -19.16 -0.02
N TYR A 13 -4.29 -19.14 1.03
CA TYR A 13 -3.79 -19.25 2.40
C TYR A 13 -4.30 -20.48 3.15
N ASN A 14 -5.45 -21.04 2.79
CA ASN A 14 -6.02 -22.25 3.39
C ASN A 14 -6.87 -23.03 2.36
N PRO A 15 -6.24 -23.59 1.29
CA PRO A 15 -6.96 -24.25 0.22
C PRO A 15 -7.56 -25.58 0.65
N ASN A 16 -8.81 -25.83 0.25
CA ASN A 16 -9.43 -27.15 0.30
C ASN A 16 -8.87 -28.07 -0.82
N LEU A 17 -9.28 -29.33 -0.83
CA LEU A 17 -8.76 -30.31 -1.79
C LEU A 17 -8.94 -29.89 -3.26
N ILE A 18 -10.13 -29.39 -3.61
CA ILE A 18 -10.44 -28.93 -4.97
C ILE A 18 -9.53 -27.74 -5.37
N GLN A 19 -9.34 -26.80 -4.47
CA GLN A 19 -8.46 -25.65 -4.68
C GLN A 19 -6.99 -26.08 -4.82
N LYS A 20 -6.54 -27.10 -4.08
CA LYS A 20 -5.19 -27.68 -4.24
C LYS A 20 -5.03 -28.32 -5.64
N CYS A 21 -5.99 -29.14 -6.07
CA CYS A 21 -5.98 -29.71 -7.42
C CYS A 21 -5.96 -28.61 -8.50
N LEU A 22 -6.76 -27.56 -8.33
CA LEU A 22 -6.74 -26.39 -9.23
C LEU A 22 -5.38 -25.70 -9.26
N ALA A 23 -4.73 -25.52 -8.10
CA ALA A 23 -3.42 -24.90 -8.03
C ALA A 23 -2.37 -25.69 -8.84
N PHE A 24 -2.38 -27.03 -8.74
CA PHE A 24 -1.49 -27.87 -9.53
C PHE A 24 -1.82 -27.85 -11.03
N LEU A 25 -3.09 -27.85 -11.39
CA LEU A 25 -3.54 -27.73 -12.81
C LEU A 25 -3.06 -26.42 -13.44
N LEU A 26 -2.98 -25.34 -12.67
CA LEU A 26 -2.59 -24.02 -13.14
C LEU A 26 -1.06 -23.81 -13.18
N LEU A 27 -0.23 -24.77 -12.74
CA LEU A 27 1.24 -24.65 -12.73
C LEU A 27 1.85 -24.27 -14.11
N PRO A 28 1.40 -24.82 -15.26
CA PRO A 28 1.92 -24.40 -16.56
C PRO A 28 1.71 -22.90 -16.83
N LEU A 29 0.56 -22.35 -16.42
CA LEU A 29 0.28 -20.91 -16.54
C LEU A 29 1.16 -20.09 -15.60
N SER A 30 1.47 -20.59 -14.41
CA SER A 30 2.40 -19.93 -13.50
C SER A 30 3.83 -19.91 -14.05
N ALA A 31 4.25 -20.98 -14.71
CA ALA A 31 5.55 -21.03 -15.39
C ALA A 31 5.62 -20.00 -16.53
N LEU A 32 4.57 -19.92 -17.37
CA LEU A 32 4.48 -18.91 -18.43
C LEU A 32 4.51 -17.48 -17.85
N TYR A 33 3.71 -17.21 -16.81
CA TYR A 33 3.71 -15.92 -16.10
C TYR A 33 5.10 -15.55 -15.61
N LEU A 34 5.83 -16.52 -15.02
CA LEU A 34 7.17 -16.31 -14.50
C LEU A 34 8.15 -15.96 -15.63
N VAL A 35 8.13 -16.71 -16.73
CA VAL A 35 8.96 -16.44 -17.91
C VAL A 35 8.74 -15.02 -18.41
N LEU A 36 7.49 -14.61 -18.60
CA LEU A 36 7.14 -13.26 -19.04
C LEU A 36 7.60 -12.18 -18.04
N ALA A 37 7.45 -12.42 -16.73
CA ALA A 37 7.90 -11.49 -15.71
C ALA A 37 9.42 -11.31 -15.70
N VAL A 38 10.17 -12.42 -15.85
CA VAL A 38 11.64 -12.42 -15.90
C VAL A 38 12.14 -11.73 -17.17
N LEU A 39 11.59 -12.07 -18.33
CA LEU A 39 11.94 -11.44 -19.60
C LEU A 39 11.72 -9.92 -19.55
N ASN A 40 10.54 -9.49 -19.10
CA ASN A 40 10.25 -8.07 -18.96
C ASN A 40 11.20 -7.32 -18.01
N SER A 41 11.74 -8.01 -17.01
CA SER A 41 12.72 -7.42 -16.09
C SER A 41 14.13 -7.33 -16.68
N LYS A 42 14.57 -8.36 -17.42
CA LYS A 42 15.92 -8.46 -17.98
C LYS A 42 16.17 -7.51 -19.15
N PHE A 43 15.16 -7.29 -20.01
CA PHE A 43 15.31 -6.45 -21.20
C PHE A 43 15.21 -4.94 -20.94
N ARG A 44 15.00 -4.51 -19.71
CA ARG A 44 14.95 -3.07 -19.39
C ARG A 44 16.34 -2.55 -19.02
N LYS A 45 16.76 -1.48 -19.70
CA LYS A 45 18.02 -0.79 -19.36
C LYS A 45 17.96 -0.23 -17.94
N LYS A 46 19.01 -0.47 -17.15
CA LYS A 46 19.15 0.10 -15.81
C LYS A 46 19.15 1.62 -15.87
N GLN A 47 18.43 2.26 -14.96
CA GLN A 47 18.25 3.71 -14.87
C GLN A 47 18.66 4.17 -13.48
N ASP A 48 19.57 5.14 -13.44
CA ASP A 48 19.95 5.87 -12.23
C ASP A 48 19.53 7.33 -12.40
N PHE A 49 18.57 7.76 -11.61
CA PHE A 49 18.01 9.12 -11.71
C PHE A 49 18.77 10.16 -10.89
N LYS A 50 19.85 9.75 -10.19
CA LYS A 50 20.68 10.64 -9.36
C LYS A 50 19.86 11.42 -8.33
N ILE A 51 18.98 10.72 -7.64
CA ILE A 51 18.18 11.18 -6.51
C ILE A 51 17.92 9.99 -5.58
N PRO A 52 17.93 10.16 -4.26
CA PRO A 52 17.60 9.10 -3.32
C PRO A 52 16.18 8.58 -3.55
N MET A 53 16.05 7.27 -3.73
CA MET A 53 14.76 6.63 -3.92
C MET A 53 14.61 5.42 -3.01
N ILE A 54 13.50 5.32 -2.30
CA ILE A 54 13.16 4.19 -1.45
C ILE A 54 11.90 3.53 -1.99
N SER A 55 11.96 2.23 -2.26
CA SER A 55 10.83 1.44 -2.70
C SER A 55 10.30 0.59 -1.56
N VAL A 56 8.99 0.56 -1.39
CA VAL A 56 8.31 -0.37 -0.50
C VAL A 56 7.52 -1.36 -1.33
N GLY A 57 7.78 -2.64 -1.16
CA GLY A 57 7.12 -3.68 -1.92
C GLY A 57 6.91 -4.97 -1.14
N ASN A 58 6.30 -5.96 -1.79
CA ASN A 58 6.16 -7.32 -1.27
C ASN A 58 6.13 -8.32 -2.43
N LEU A 59 6.32 -9.60 -2.12
CA LEU A 59 6.32 -10.67 -3.13
C LEU A 59 4.93 -11.22 -3.43
N THR A 60 3.94 -11.02 -2.55
CA THR A 60 2.62 -11.64 -2.66
C THR A 60 1.54 -10.66 -3.11
N VAL A 61 0.42 -11.18 -3.58
CA VAL A 61 -0.80 -10.38 -3.76
C VAL A 61 -1.48 -10.11 -2.43
N GLY A 62 -2.25 -9.01 -2.37
CA GLY A 62 -3.03 -8.61 -1.20
C GLY A 62 -2.41 -7.50 -0.37
N GLY A 63 -3.15 -7.04 0.62
CA GLY A 63 -2.78 -5.92 1.49
C GLY A 63 -1.64 -6.26 2.46
N SER A 64 -0.42 -5.92 2.12
CA SER A 64 0.78 -6.14 2.97
C SER A 64 1.13 -4.95 3.86
N GLY A 65 0.41 -3.83 3.77
CA GLY A 65 0.70 -2.62 4.55
C GLY A 65 1.77 -1.71 3.93
N LYS A 66 1.94 -1.75 2.60
CA LYS A 66 2.87 -0.86 1.89
C LYS A 66 2.57 0.62 2.11
N THR A 67 1.31 1.01 1.95
CA THR A 67 0.88 2.42 2.12
C THR A 67 1.18 2.96 3.52
N PRO A 68 0.81 2.29 4.63
CA PRO A 68 1.21 2.73 5.96
C PRO A 68 2.72 2.76 6.17
N MET A 69 3.48 1.82 5.58
CA MET A 69 4.94 1.81 5.66
C MET A 69 5.55 3.01 4.93
N CYS A 70 5.09 3.35 3.73
CA CYS A 70 5.55 4.54 3.02
C CYS A 70 5.28 5.82 3.84
N LYS A 71 4.10 5.93 4.46
CA LYS A 71 3.79 7.08 5.34
C LYS A 71 4.70 7.15 6.56
N ALA A 72 4.98 6.00 7.20
CA ALA A 72 5.90 5.94 8.34
C ALA A 72 7.32 6.33 7.93
N ILE A 73 7.79 5.88 6.76
CA ILE A 73 9.09 6.27 6.21
C ILE A 73 9.11 7.77 5.89
N ALA A 74 8.05 8.35 5.29
CA ALA A 74 7.96 9.78 5.03
C ALA A 74 8.09 10.59 6.32
N LYS A 75 7.33 10.23 7.35
CA LYS A 75 7.40 10.85 8.68
C LYS A 75 8.80 10.77 9.28
N PHE A 76 9.45 9.62 9.16
CA PHE A 76 10.82 9.41 9.64
C PHE A 76 11.84 10.27 8.88
N LEU A 77 11.76 10.30 7.54
CA LEU A 77 12.62 11.11 6.68
C LEU A 77 12.49 12.60 7.01
N LYS A 78 11.27 13.08 7.22
CA LYS A 78 11.00 14.48 7.58
C LYS A 78 11.58 14.84 8.94
N LYS A 79 11.35 14.00 9.96
CA LYS A 79 11.73 14.29 11.34
C LYS A 79 13.20 14.02 11.65
N GLU A 80 13.74 12.88 11.19
CA GLU A 80 15.06 12.43 11.60
C GLU A 80 16.14 12.56 10.51
N CYS A 81 15.75 12.64 9.23
CA CYS A 81 16.68 12.88 8.12
C CYS A 81 16.59 14.31 7.56
N LEU A 82 15.73 15.17 8.13
CA LEU A 82 15.55 16.57 7.76
C LEU A 82 15.22 16.80 6.27
N LYS A 83 14.59 15.80 5.63
CA LYS A 83 14.12 15.91 4.25
C LYS A 83 12.73 16.54 4.23
N GLN A 84 12.58 17.69 3.58
CA GLN A 84 11.31 18.42 3.51
C GLN A 84 10.49 18.04 2.26
N GLU A 85 11.15 17.91 1.11
CA GLU A 85 10.52 17.62 -0.17
C GLU A 85 10.49 16.11 -0.44
N ILE A 86 9.60 15.40 0.29
CA ILE A 86 9.38 13.97 0.15
C ILE A 86 8.21 13.74 -0.79
N TYR A 87 8.51 13.17 -1.95
CA TYR A 87 7.53 12.90 -2.99
C TYR A 87 7.24 11.41 -3.09
N ILE A 88 6.01 11.06 -3.45
CA ILE A 88 5.65 9.67 -3.70
C ILE A 88 5.20 9.47 -5.14
N VAL A 89 5.70 8.41 -5.77
CA VAL A 89 5.31 8.01 -7.12
C VAL A 89 4.68 6.62 -7.08
N LEU A 90 3.42 6.53 -7.47
CA LEU A 90 2.67 5.27 -7.51
C LEU A 90 1.99 5.05 -8.86
N ARG A 91 1.42 3.84 -9.07
CA ARG A 91 0.79 3.48 -10.35
C ARG A 91 -0.57 4.16 -10.55
N GLY A 92 -1.29 4.42 -9.46
CA GLY A 92 -2.69 4.83 -9.52
C GLY A 92 -3.60 3.66 -9.92
N TYR A 93 -3.61 2.59 -9.13
CA TYR A 93 -4.44 1.42 -9.40
C TYR A 93 -5.93 1.76 -9.36
N LYS A 94 -6.71 1.24 -10.33
CA LYS A 94 -8.17 1.48 -10.50
C LYS A 94 -8.59 2.95 -10.68
N ARG A 95 -7.69 3.87 -10.96
CA ARG A 95 -8.04 5.24 -11.34
C ARG A 95 -8.70 5.28 -12.73
N GLN A 96 -9.53 6.28 -12.98
CA GLN A 96 -10.16 6.49 -14.29
C GLN A 96 -9.26 7.21 -15.27
N SER A 97 -8.36 8.05 -14.78
CA SER A 97 -7.43 8.80 -15.62
C SER A 97 -6.28 7.91 -16.13
N LYS A 98 -5.62 8.35 -17.22
CA LYS A 98 -4.44 7.70 -17.80
C LYS A 98 -3.26 8.69 -17.85
N GLY A 99 -2.06 8.14 -18.04
CA GLY A 99 -0.83 8.92 -18.14
C GLY A 99 -0.32 9.41 -16.80
N LEU A 100 0.54 10.41 -16.80
CA LEU A 100 1.08 11.04 -15.62
C LEU A 100 0.10 12.11 -15.11
N LYS A 101 -0.15 12.12 -13.80
CA LYS A 101 -0.85 13.21 -13.13
C LYS A 101 -0.20 13.54 -11.79
N VAL A 102 -0.09 14.82 -11.48
CA VAL A 102 0.23 15.32 -10.14
C VAL A 102 -1.08 15.39 -9.36
N VAL A 103 -1.17 14.64 -8.27
CA VAL A 103 -2.38 14.52 -7.45
C VAL A 103 -2.37 15.52 -6.31
N LYS A 104 -1.19 15.72 -5.71
CA LYS A 104 -0.93 16.73 -4.68
C LYS A 104 0.39 17.42 -4.99
N PHE A 105 0.43 18.72 -4.81
CA PHE A 105 1.68 19.48 -4.81
C PHE A 105 1.64 20.48 -3.65
N LYS A 106 2.59 20.35 -2.72
CA LYS A 106 2.59 21.05 -1.43
C LYS A 106 1.26 20.82 -0.68
N ASP A 107 0.52 21.87 -0.39
CA ASP A 107 -0.74 21.79 0.36
C ASP A 107 -1.99 21.63 -0.53
N GLU A 108 -1.81 21.69 -1.85
CA GLU A 108 -2.93 21.65 -2.80
C GLU A 108 -3.17 20.22 -3.34
N ILE A 109 -4.42 19.76 -3.26
CA ILE A 109 -4.89 18.53 -3.90
C ILE A 109 -5.50 18.89 -5.25
N LEU A 110 -4.86 18.41 -6.33
CA LEU A 110 -5.13 18.80 -7.71
C LEU A 110 -6.06 17.84 -8.47
N CYS A 111 -6.40 16.71 -7.87
CA CYS A 111 -7.20 15.66 -8.51
C CYS A 111 -8.28 15.13 -7.57
N SER A 112 -9.38 14.66 -8.15
CA SER A 112 -10.39 13.89 -7.43
C SER A 112 -9.95 12.44 -7.16
N VAL A 113 -10.65 11.74 -6.25
CA VAL A 113 -10.42 10.30 -5.97
C VAL A 113 -10.60 9.45 -7.22
N ASN A 114 -11.57 9.78 -8.08
CA ASN A 114 -11.82 9.03 -9.31
C ASN A 114 -10.66 9.16 -10.30
N GLU A 115 -10.02 10.32 -10.36
CA GLU A 115 -8.88 10.57 -11.25
C GLU A 115 -7.57 10.00 -10.73
N SER A 116 -7.35 10.02 -9.41
CA SER A 116 -6.08 9.62 -8.77
C SER A 116 -6.06 8.17 -8.30
N GLY A 117 -7.23 7.64 -7.91
CA GLY A 117 -7.39 6.38 -7.20
C GLY A 117 -7.28 6.52 -5.68
N ASP A 118 -7.87 5.56 -4.95
CA ASP A 118 -7.97 5.57 -3.49
C ASP A 118 -6.59 5.70 -2.80
N GLU A 119 -5.60 4.93 -3.26
CA GLU A 119 -4.26 4.90 -2.65
C GLU A 119 -3.53 6.23 -2.82
N ALA A 120 -3.63 6.86 -4.00
CA ALA A 120 -3.00 8.15 -4.24
C ALA A 120 -3.64 9.25 -3.39
N MET A 121 -4.95 9.22 -3.25
CA MET A 121 -5.65 10.16 -2.40
C MET A 121 -5.31 9.97 -0.92
N GLU A 122 -5.12 8.72 -0.48
CA GLU A 122 -4.65 8.44 0.87
C GLU A 122 -3.29 9.07 1.18
N TYR A 123 -2.38 9.12 0.21
CA TYR A 123 -1.11 9.83 0.33
C TYR A 123 -1.27 11.35 0.25
N ALA A 124 -2.22 11.84 -0.54
CA ALA A 124 -2.46 13.27 -0.69
C ALA A 124 -2.88 13.94 0.64
N TYR A 125 -3.55 13.19 1.52
CA TYR A 125 -3.89 13.66 2.87
C TYR A 125 -2.77 13.46 3.91
N CYS A 126 -1.62 12.93 3.52
CA CYS A 126 -0.48 12.80 4.42
C CYS A 126 0.33 14.11 4.44
N GLU A 127 0.47 14.71 5.62
CA GLU A 127 1.21 15.98 5.82
C GLU A 127 2.73 15.82 5.65
N ASP A 128 3.24 14.60 5.82
CA ASP A 128 4.65 14.30 5.66
C ASP A 128 5.07 14.09 4.19
N ILE A 129 4.12 14.15 3.25
CA ILE A 129 4.35 13.99 1.80
C ILE A 129 4.00 15.29 1.10
N SER A 130 4.99 15.92 0.46
CA SER A 130 4.84 17.21 -0.21
C SER A 130 4.26 17.08 -1.61
N CYS A 131 4.46 15.95 -2.29
CA CYS A 131 3.91 15.73 -3.63
C CYS A 131 3.54 14.27 -3.86
N VAL A 132 2.40 14.06 -4.56
CA VAL A 132 1.89 12.74 -4.95
C VAL A 132 1.71 12.70 -6.45
N ILE A 133 2.39 11.75 -7.11
CA ILE A 133 2.35 11.58 -8.57
C ILE A 133 1.87 10.18 -8.90
N VAL A 134 0.89 10.08 -9.79
CA VAL A 134 0.44 8.81 -10.36
C VAL A 134 0.92 8.68 -11.80
N SER A 135 1.52 7.53 -12.12
CA SER A 135 1.97 7.23 -13.47
C SER A 135 2.12 5.72 -13.69
N GLU A 136 1.59 5.20 -14.78
CA GLU A 136 1.82 3.81 -15.20
C GLU A 136 3.31 3.57 -15.53
N ASN A 137 3.97 4.58 -16.08
CA ASN A 137 5.40 4.57 -16.32
C ASN A 137 6.13 5.24 -15.14
N ARG A 138 6.74 4.41 -14.28
CA ARG A 138 7.46 4.89 -13.10
C ARG A 138 8.57 5.87 -13.44
N SER A 139 9.31 5.63 -14.52
CA SER A 139 10.43 6.50 -14.94
C SER A 139 9.95 7.91 -15.28
N LYS A 140 8.80 8.05 -15.97
CA LYS A 140 8.20 9.36 -16.24
C LYS A 140 7.77 10.05 -14.94
N GLY A 141 7.16 9.32 -14.00
CA GLY A 141 6.78 9.86 -12.69
C GLY A 141 7.98 10.33 -11.87
N ILE A 142 9.08 9.58 -11.89
CA ILE A 142 10.33 9.93 -11.19
C ILE A 142 10.96 11.19 -11.81
N LEU A 143 11.00 11.28 -13.12
CA LEU A 143 11.53 12.48 -13.81
C LEU A 143 10.72 13.73 -13.49
N GLU A 144 9.39 13.61 -13.45
CA GLU A 144 8.53 14.74 -13.05
C GLU A 144 8.73 15.10 -11.58
N ALA A 145 8.82 14.12 -10.68
CA ALA A 145 9.13 14.36 -9.27
C ALA A 145 10.45 15.11 -9.09
N LYS A 146 11.50 14.70 -9.83
CA LYS A 146 12.80 15.37 -9.80
C LYS A 146 12.71 16.80 -10.32
N LYS A 147 11.98 17.03 -11.42
CA LYS A 147 11.75 18.37 -12.00
C LYS A 147 11.02 19.30 -11.03
N LEU A 148 10.09 18.78 -10.25
CA LEU A 148 9.32 19.52 -9.24
C LEU A 148 10.09 19.77 -7.94
N GLY A 149 11.34 19.30 -7.82
CA GLY A 149 12.21 19.59 -6.67
C GLY A 149 12.23 18.55 -5.57
N ALA A 150 11.88 17.29 -5.85
CA ALA A 150 11.97 16.22 -4.86
C ALA A 150 13.39 16.10 -4.27
N GLN A 151 13.50 15.97 -2.95
CA GLN A 151 14.74 15.61 -2.25
C GLN A 151 14.88 14.09 -2.08
N VAL A 152 13.76 13.41 -1.86
CA VAL A 152 13.66 11.95 -1.75
C VAL A 152 12.36 11.50 -2.44
N ILE A 153 12.43 10.39 -3.18
CA ILE A 153 11.24 9.82 -3.82
C ILE A 153 10.92 8.47 -3.18
N LEU A 154 9.71 8.32 -2.67
CA LEU A 154 9.16 7.05 -2.25
C LEU A 154 8.42 6.40 -3.43
N LEU A 155 8.63 5.11 -3.63
CA LEU A 155 8.00 4.33 -4.70
C LEU A 155 7.10 3.25 -4.07
N ASP A 156 5.79 3.44 -4.15
CA ASP A 156 4.87 2.41 -3.68
C ASP A 156 4.72 1.30 -4.71
N ASP A 157 4.79 0.05 -4.22
CA ASP A 157 4.66 -1.19 -4.99
C ASP A 157 5.61 -1.26 -6.21
N ALA A 158 6.88 -0.88 -5.99
CA ALA A 158 7.87 -0.82 -7.06
C ALA A 158 9.03 -1.83 -6.93
N PHE A 159 8.98 -2.80 -6.01
CA PHE A 159 10.02 -3.82 -5.83
C PHE A 159 10.37 -4.54 -7.14
N SER A 160 9.36 -4.92 -7.94
CA SER A 160 9.56 -5.58 -9.24
C SER A 160 10.20 -4.70 -10.33
N LYS A 161 10.50 -3.43 -10.06
CA LYS A 161 11.11 -2.50 -11.01
C LYS A 161 12.64 -2.51 -10.87
N PHE A 162 13.28 -3.68 -11.06
CA PHE A 162 14.72 -3.90 -10.89
C PHE A 162 15.61 -3.08 -11.83
N HIS A 163 15.02 -2.49 -12.88
CA HIS A 163 15.74 -1.58 -13.78
C HIS A 163 15.92 -0.17 -13.21
N ILE A 164 15.27 0.17 -12.12
CA ILE A 164 15.38 1.46 -11.42
C ILE A 164 16.30 1.25 -10.21
N LYS A 165 17.41 2.01 -10.14
CA LYS A 165 18.28 2.03 -8.97
C LYS A 165 17.56 2.70 -7.81
N LYS A 166 17.40 2.01 -6.70
CA LYS A 166 16.67 2.46 -5.51
C LYS A 166 17.01 1.56 -4.33
N PHE A 167 16.71 1.98 -3.12
CA PHE A 167 16.76 1.16 -1.92
C PHE A 167 15.45 0.38 -1.78
N ASP A 168 15.51 -0.92 -1.91
CA ASP A 168 14.34 -1.80 -1.91
C ASP A 168 14.04 -2.37 -0.52
N ILE A 169 12.97 -1.90 0.10
CA ILE A 169 12.40 -2.46 1.33
C ILE A 169 11.31 -3.46 0.97
N LEU A 170 11.55 -4.72 1.27
CA LEU A 170 10.61 -5.80 1.03
C LEU A 170 9.87 -6.15 2.32
N LEU A 171 8.56 -5.91 2.36
CA LEU A 171 7.71 -6.31 3.48
C LEU A 171 7.44 -7.81 3.42
N GLU A 172 7.82 -8.53 4.47
CA GLU A 172 7.46 -9.93 4.62
C GLU A 172 6.11 -10.04 5.36
N ASN A 173 5.21 -10.86 4.81
CA ASN A 173 3.92 -11.09 5.44
C ASN A 173 4.07 -12.03 6.63
N THR A 174 3.41 -11.72 7.73
CA THR A 174 3.31 -12.59 8.92
C THR A 174 2.63 -13.92 8.59
N ILE A 175 1.63 -13.88 7.68
CA ILE A 175 0.93 -15.08 7.20
C ILE A 175 1.49 -15.45 5.84
N ARG A 176 2.09 -16.65 5.75
CA ARG A 176 2.64 -17.18 4.49
C ARG A 176 1.54 -17.83 3.66
N PRO A 177 1.59 -17.68 2.32
CA PRO A 177 0.75 -18.49 1.43
C PRO A 177 0.99 -19.98 1.62
N TYR A 178 -0.06 -20.77 1.36
CA TYR A 178 0.02 -22.22 1.48
C TYR A 178 1.05 -22.84 0.53
N PHE A 179 1.04 -22.40 -0.75
CA PHE A 179 2.02 -22.80 -1.75
C PHE A 179 2.99 -21.67 -2.06
N ASN A 180 4.27 -22.04 -2.32
CA ASN A 180 5.29 -21.10 -2.79
C ASN A 180 5.21 -20.86 -4.31
N PHE A 181 4.06 -21.12 -4.92
CA PHE A 181 3.84 -20.95 -6.36
C PHE A 181 3.57 -19.49 -6.70
N THR A 182 3.95 -19.10 -7.92
CA THR A 182 3.58 -17.81 -8.48
C THR A 182 2.15 -17.83 -9.02
N LEU A 183 1.60 -16.63 -9.31
CA LEU A 183 0.30 -16.51 -9.94
C LEU A 183 0.23 -17.30 -11.26
N PRO A 184 -0.90 -17.95 -11.58
CA PRO A 184 -2.14 -18.02 -10.79
C PRO A 184 -2.20 -19.19 -9.80
N SER A 185 -1.24 -20.12 -9.77
CA SER A 185 -1.23 -21.30 -8.91
C SER A 185 -1.04 -20.99 -7.42
N GLY A 186 -0.46 -19.85 -7.10
CA GLY A 186 -0.22 -19.39 -5.73
C GLY A 186 -0.26 -17.87 -5.62
N ALA A 187 0.00 -17.36 -4.43
CA ALA A 187 -0.12 -15.93 -4.14
C ALA A 187 1.10 -15.08 -4.52
N TYR A 188 2.19 -15.68 -4.97
CA TYR A 188 3.42 -14.95 -5.25
C TYR A 188 3.39 -14.28 -6.63
N ARG A 189 3.73 -12.98 -6.67
CA ARG A 189 3.95 -12.21 -7.91
C ARG A 189 5.35 -12.45 -8.48
N LEU A 190 6.30 -12.76 -7.61
CA LEU A 190 7.67 -13.13 -7.93
C LEU A 190 8.08 -14.30 -7.04
N PRO A 191 8.95 -15.22 -7.50
CA PRO A 191 9.47 -16.32 -6.70
C PRO A 191 10.19 -15.84 -5.44
N LEU A 192 10.21 -16.66 -4.40
CA LEU A 192 10.87 -16.35 -3.14
C LEU A 192 12.38 -16.04 -3.30
N CYS A 193 13.05 -16.62 -4.30
CA CYS A 193 14.46 -16.32 -4.57
C CYS A 193 14.71 -14.83 -4.90
N TYR A 194 13.71 -14.07 -5.34
CA TYR A 194 13.84 -12.63 -5.54
C TYR A 194 13.97 -11.83 -4.25
N LYS A 195 13.71 -12.44 -3.09
CA LYS A 195 13.95 -11.82 -1.78
C LYS A 195 15.39 -11.32 -1.63
N LYS A 196 16.36 -12.03 -2.23
CA LYS A 196 17.78 -11.64 -2.23
C LYS A 196 18.08 -10.31 -2.95
N ASN A 197 17.14 -9.81 -3.75
CA ASN A 197 17.30 -8.53 -4.46
C ASN A 197 16.83 -7.34 -3.61
N ALA A 198 16.27 -7.55 -2.42
CA ALA A 198 15.93 -6.50 -1.50
C ALA A 198 17.17 -6.03 -0.74
N ASP A 199 17.32 -4.71 -0.59
CA ASP A 199 18.35 -4.14 0.27
C ASP A 199 18.01 -4.33 1.74
N PHE A 200 16.71 -4.39 2.05
CA PHE A 200 16.21 -4.66 3.40
C PHE A 200 14.92 -5.48 3.36
N VAL A 201 14.89 -6.58 4.11
CA VAL A 201 13.68 -7.38 4.32
C VAL A 201 13.12 -7.01 5.68
N ALA A 202 11.96 -6.35 5.70
CA ALA A 202 11.33 -5.86 6.90
C ALA A 202 10.29 -6.85 7.44
N LEU A 203 10.47 -7.27 8.70
CA LEU A 203 9.63 -8.20 9.43
C LEU A 203 8.80 -7.44 10.47
N GLU A 204 7.50 -7.67 10.48
CA GLU A 204 6.61 -7.14 11.53
C GLU A 204 6.95 -7.80 12.87
N GLY A 205 7.10 -7.00 13.91
CA GLY A 205 7.58 -7.43 15.22
C GLY A 205 9.06 -7.14 15.45
N ASP A 206 9.92 -7.40 14.46
CA ASP A 206 11.37 -7.23 14.55
C ASP A 206 11.85 -5.87 14.07
N ASP A 207 11.40 -5.44 12.89
CA ASP A 207 11.88 -4.23 12.22
C ASP A 207 10.87 -3.08 12.27
N PHE A 208 9.60 -3.38 12.49
CA PHE A 208 8.53 -2.40 12.68
C PHE A 208 7.37 -3.00 13.48
N LEU A 209 6.60 -2.12 14.13
CA LEU A 209 5.34 -2.48 14.78
C LEU A 209 4.19 -1.84 14.02
N ARG A 210 3.10 -2.59 13.86
CA ARG A 210 1.85 -2.10 13.30
C ARG A 210 0.80 -2.07 14.40
N TYR A 211 0.14 -0.94 14.54
CA TYR A 211 -0.96 -0.77 15.47
C TYR A 211 -2.04 0.12 14.87
N SER A 212 -3.25 -0.08 15.33
CA SER A 212 -4.36 0.77 14.92
C SER A 212 -5.01 1.41 16.14
N MET A 213 -5.42 2.66 16.00
CA MET A 213 -6.02 3.43 17.07
C MET A 213 -7.41 3.91 16.67
N CYS A 214 -8.36 3.72 17.57
CA CYS A 214 -9.68 4.30 17.51
C CYS A 214 -10.28 4.34 18.91
N LYS A 215 -11.00 5.43 19.23
CA LYS A 215 -11.75 5.53 20.48
C LYS A 215 -13.04 4.71 20.35
N GLU A 216 -13.54 4.20 21.50
CA GLU A 216 -14.85 3.56 21.55
C GLU A 216 -15.96 4.59 21.24
N ASN A 217 -16.94 4.17 20.45
CA ASN A 217 -18.10 4.99 20.11
C ASN A 217 -19.31 4.11 19.79
N MET A 218 -20.17 3.91 20.75
CA MET A 218 -21.39 3.12 20.60
C MET A 218 -22.49 3.80 19.77
N LYS A 219 -22.27 5.06 19.32
CA LYS A 219 -23.08 5.74 18.30
C LYS A 219 -22.47 5.66 16.91
N ALA A 220 -21.43 4.85 16.72
CA ALA A 220 -20.78 4.64 15.43
C ALA A 220 -21.02 3.24 14.88
N ILE A 221 -21.03 3.11 13.56
CA ILE A 221 -20.92 1.85 12.85
C ILE A 221 -19.58 1.78 12.14
N LEU A 222 -18.86 0.66 12.32
CA LEU A 222 -17.63 0.37 11.59
C LEU A 222 -18.00 -0.06 10.17
N VAL A 223 -17.47 0.66 9.18
CA VAL A 223 -17.65 0.34 7.76
C VAL A 223 -16.28 0.25 7.10
N THR A 224 -16.00 -0.84 6.40
CA THR A 224 -14.72 -0.99 5.71
C THR A 224 -14.80 -1.85 4.46
N ALA A 225 -14.00 -1.46 3.46
CA ALA A 225 -13.81 -2.16 2.20
C ALA A 225 -12.32 -2.45 1.96
N ILE A 226 -11.62 -2.89 3.02
CA ILE A 226 -10.23 -3.35 2.91
C ILE A 226 -10.17 -4.85 2.67
N ALA A 227 -9.09 -5.31 2.03
CA ALA A 227 -8.91 -6.72 1.66
C ALA A 227 -8.91 -7.69 2.86
N LYS A 228 -8.48 -7.24 4.04
CA LYS A 228 -8.35 -8.09 5.25
C LYS A 228 -9.00 -7.41 6.46
N PRO A 229 -10.34 -7.35 6.56
CA PRO A 229 -11.05 -6.64 7.63
C PRO A 229 -10.82 -7.22 9.02
N PHE A 230 -10.45 -8.51 9.15
CA PHE A 230 -10.12 -9.13 10.44
C PHE A 230 -8.94 -8.44 11.17
N ARG A 231 -8.12 -7.68 10.46
CA ARG A 231 -7.05 -6.86 11.08
C ARG A 231 -7.58 -5.73 11.96
N LEU A 232 -8.86 -5.43 11.85
CA LEU A 232 -9.56 -4.44 12.67
C LEU A 232 -10.30 -5.08 13.85
N TYR A 233 -10.03 -6.36 14.16
CA TYR A 233 -10.73 -7.12 15.18
C TYR A 233 -10.82 -6.38 16.53
N GLU A 234 -9.75 -5.75 16.97
CA GLU A 234 -9.69 -4.97 18.22
C GLU A 234 -10.67 -3.79 18.25
N HIS A 235 -11.15 -3.36 17.08
CA HIS A 235 -12.11 -2.25 16.94
C HIS A 235 -13.56 -2.70 16.81
N PHE A 236 -13.82 -4.01 16.63
CA PHE A 236 -15.19 -4.50 16.43
C PHE A 236 -16.07 -4.25 17.66
N ILE A 237 -15.50 -4.36 18.85
CA ILE A 237 -16.20 -4.09 20.12
C ILE A 237 -16.35 -2.60 20.42
N LYS A 238 -15.63 -1.72 19.72
CA LYS A 238 -15.63 -0.27 19.92
C LYS A 238 -16.72 0.44 19.12
N ALA A 239 -17.46 -0.28 18.28
CA ALA A 239 -18.54 0.21 17.46
C ALA A 239 -19.83 -0.57 17.73
N ARG A 240 -20.98 0.06 17.50
CA ARG A 240 -22.31 -0.55 17.67
C ARG A 240 -22.55 -1.73 16.73
N ALA A 241 -22.04 -1.64 15.50
CA ALA A 241 -22.14 -2.69 14.49
C ALA A 241 -20.97 -2.57 13.48
N CYS A 242 -20.65 -3.68 12.77
CA CYS A 242 -19.58 -3.73 11.80
C CYS A 242 -20.10 -4.23 10.46
N TYR A 243 -19.71 -3.54 9.38
CA TYR A 243 -20.07 -3.88 8.01
C TYR A 243 -18.80 -3.98 7.14
N PHE A 244 -18.66 -5.12 6.46
CA PHE A 244 -17.50 -5.43 5.63
C PHE A 244 -17.92 -5.53 4.18
N PHE A 245 -17.32 -4.70 3.33
CA PHE A 245 -17.58 -4.63 1.89
C PHE A 245 -16.42 -5.26 1.10
N LYS A 246 -16.65 -5.50 -0.19
CA LYS A 246 -15.57 -5.97 -1.09
C LYS A 246 -14.45 -4.93 -1.17
N ASP A 247 -13.21 -5.39 -1.31
CA ASP A 247 -12.05 -4.48 -1.47
C ASP A 247 -12.27 -3.51 -2.64
N HIS A 248 -11.98 -2.23 -2.40
CA HIS A 248 -12.26 -1.10 -3.29
C HIS A 248 -13.76 -0.84 -3.59
N TYR A 249 -14.66 -1.23 -2.70
CA TYR A 249 -16.09 -0.93 -2.84
C TYR A 249 -16.31 0.59 -2.92
N LYS A 250 -17.21 1.00 -3.82
CA LYS A 250 -17.69 2.39 -3.93
C LYS A 250 -18.95 2.52 -3.09
N PHE A 251 -18.83 3.19 -1.95
CA PHE A 251 -19.97 3.40 -1.05
C PHE A 251 -21.02 4.28 -1.71
N LYS A 252 -22.30 3.97 -1.42
CA LYS A 252 -23.45 4.80 -1.78
C LYS A 252 -23.94 5.53 -0.55
N LYS A 253 -24.25 6.83 -0.68
CA LYS A 253 -24.71 7.65 0.45
C LYS A 253 -25.95 7.09 1.12
N GLU A 254 -26.95 6.69 0.32
CA GLU A 254 -28.22 6.12 0.81
C GLU A 254 -28.01 4.81 1.59
N GLU A 255 -27.12 3.94 1.11
CA GLU A 255 -26.79 2.69 1.78
C GLU A 255 -26.22 2.96 3.18
N LEU A 256 -25.25 3.86 3.30
CA LEU A 256 -24.64 4.23 4.58
C LEU A 256 -25.65 4.92 5.52
N GLN A 257 -26.52 5.78 4.99
CA GLN A 257 -27.61 6.39 5.75
C GLN A 257 -28.56 5.34 6.33
N ASN A 258 -28.95 4.34 5.54
CA ASN A 258 -29.82 3.27 5.98
C ASN A 258 -29.18 2.42 7.08
N LEU A 259 -27.86 2.16 6.97
CA LEU A 259 -27.13 1.45 8.01
C LEU A 259 -27.08 2.25 9.33
N LEU A 260 -26.84 3.56 9.28
CA LEU A 260 -26.86 4.43 10.46
C LEU A 260 -28.24 4.44 11.12
N LYS A 261 -29.30 4.62 10.35
CA LYS A 261 -30.69 4.60 10.84
C LYS A 261 -31.06 3.26 11.48
N LYS A 262 -30.68 2.13 10.83
CA LYS A 262 -30.93 0.76 11.33
C LYS A 262 -30.38 0.53 12.73
N HIS A 263 -29.25 1.14 13.07
CA HIS A 263 -28.56 0.93 14.35
C HIS A 263 -28.74 2.13 15.31
N ASN A 264 -29.55 3.12 14.94
CA ASN A 264 -29.71 4.37 15.71
C ASN A 264 -28.34 5.01 16.01
N CYS A 265 -27.50 5.12 14.97
CA CYS A 265 -26.16 5.69 15.01
C CYS A 265 -26.10 6.98 14.18
N ASP A 266 -25.13 7.85 14.50
CA ASP A 266 -24.90 9.13 13.83
C ASP A 266 -23.51 9.21 13.16
N THR A 267 -22.64 8.29 13.46
CA THR A 267 -21.22 8.34 13.11
C THR A 267 -20.80 7.09 12.30
N LEU A 268 -20.03 7.31 11.24
CA LEU A 268 -19.32 6.24 10.55
C LEU A 268 -17.92 6.07 11.14
N MET A 269 -17.46 4.83 11.26
CA MET A 269 -16.11 4.49 11.71
C MET A 269 -15.36 3.76 10.57
N PRO A 270 -14.87 4.50 9.55
CA PRO A 270 -14.13 3.93 8.44
C PRO A 270 -12.63 3.82 8.76
N THR A 271 -11.90 2.97 8.01
CA THR A 271 -10.44 3.12 7.87
C THR A 271 -10.12 4.38 7.09
N PHE A 272 -8.87 4.85 7.15
CA PHE A 272 -8.48 6.04 6.39
C PHE A 272 -8.66 5.83 4.86
N LYS A 273 -8.33 4.63 4.34
CA LYS A 273 -8.57 4.24 2.94
C LYS A 273 -10.04 4.36 2.53
N ASP A 274 -10.95 4.08 3.43
CA ASP A 274 -12.39 4.18 3.17
C ASP A 274 -12.94 5.58 3.44
N PHE A 275 -12.35 6.31 4.39
CA PHE A 275 -12.68 7.71 4.67
C PHE A 275 -12.57 8.60 3.43
N VAL A 276 -11.49 8.46 2.65
CA VAL A 276 -11.30 9.26 1.42
C VAL A 276 -12.41 9.07 0.38
N LYS A 277 -13.19 7.99 0.48
CA LYS A 277 -14.34 7.70 -0.40
C LYS A 277 -15.66 8.29 0.11
N VAL A 278 -15.77 8.53 1.43
CA VAL A 278 -17.03 8.95 2.07
C VAL A 278 -16.99 10.37 2.61
N LYS A 279 -15.83 11.02 2.64
CA LYS A 279 -15.62 12.35 3.23
C LYS A 279 -16.55 13.43 2.66
N ASP A 280 -16.82 13.39 1.35
CA ASP A 280 -17.65 14.38 0.67
C ASP A 280 -19.15 14.03 0.73
N MET A 281 -19.54 12.97 1.43
CA MET A 281 -20.94 12.55 1.58
C MET A 281 -21.66 13.23 2.75
N GLY A 282 -20.95 14.01 3.58
CA GLY A 282 -21.52 14.78 4.69
C GLY A 282 -21.84 13.95 5.94
N PHE A 283 -21.16 12.83 6.16
CA PHE A 283 -21.28 12.04 7.38
C PHE A 283 -20.32 12.52 8.46
N LYS A 284 -20.78 12.43 9.72
CA LYS A 284 -19.87 12.46 10.86
C LYS A 284 -18.99 11.20 10.82
N THR A 285 -17.67 11.36 10.89
CA THR A 285 -16.72 10.26 10.77
C THR A 285 -15.75 10.22 11.95
N GLN A 286 -15.39 9.02 12.36
CA GLN A 286 -14.32 8.75 13.32
C GLN A 286 -13.38 7.72 12.69
N ILE A 287 -12.21 8.15 12.28
CA ILE A 287 -11.31 7.34 11.47
C ILE A 287 -10.56 6.33 12.34
N ILE A 288 -10.48 5.08 11.87
CA ILE A 288 -9.54 4.08 12.39
C ILE A 288 -8.19 4.35 11.75
N GLU A 289 -7.26 4.87 12.54
CA GLU A 289 -5.91 5.18 12.09
C GLU A 289 -5.03 3.93 12.19
N LEU A 290 -4.40 3.59 11.09
CA LEU A 290 -3.38 2.55 11.02
C LEU A 290 -2.00 3.19 11.01
N ASN A 291 -1.22 2.93 12.04
CA ASN A 291 0.12 3.48 12.22
C ASN A 291 1.17 2.38 12.14
N ILE A 292 2.38 2.77 11.71
CA ILE A 292 3.58 1.95 11.75
C ILE A 292 4.65 2.72 12.52
N GLU A 293 5.24 2.04 13.48
CA GLU A 293 6.44 2.49 14.19
C GLU A 293 7.64 1.73 13.64
N LEU A 294 8.61 2.45 13.09
CA LEU A 294 9.86 1.88 12.60
C LEU A 294 10.80 1.61 13.77
N LYS A 295 11.43 0.43 13.80
CA LYS A 295 12.45 0.10 14.79
C LYS A 295 13.86 0.49 14.29
N ASP A 296 14.81 0.54 15.20
CA ASP A 296 16.13 1.11 14.97
C ASP A 296 16.91 0.45 13.82
N LYS A 297 16.78 -0.85 13.66
CA LYS A 297 17.46 -1.56 12.57
C LYS A 297 17.04 -1.04 11.18
N LEU A 298 15.74 -0.87 10.95
CA LEU A 298 15.22 -0.31 9.70
C LEU A 298 15.53 1.18 9.58
N LYS A 299 15.37 1.96 10.67
CA LYS A 299 15.73 3.39 10.70
C LYS A 299 17.19 3.61 10.32
N ASN A 300 18.11 2.83 10.90
CA ASN A 300 19.54 2.95 10.64
C ASN A 300 19.89 2.58 9.20
N ALA A 301 19.26 1.55 8.63
CA ALA A 301 19.44 1.19 7.23
C ALA A 301 19.00 2.33 6.29
N ILE A 302 17.85 2.95 6.55
CA ILE A 302 17.36 4.11 5.78
C ILE A 302 18.28 5.30 5.93
N LYS A 303 18.71 5.66 7.17
CA LYS A 303 19.65 6.76 7.43
C LYS A 303 20.95 6.59 6.66
N LYS A 304 21.53 5.38 6.71
CA LYS A 304 22.76 5.07 5.98
C LYS A 304 22.57 5.29 4.48
N TYR A 305 21.51 4.71 3.90
CA TYR A 305 21.24 4.87 2.48
C TYR A 305 21.07 6.34 2.05
N ILE A 306 20.34 7.15 2.84
CA ILE A 306 20.14 8.58 2.54
C ILE A 306 21.47 9.32 2.60
N LYS A 307 22.31 9.09 3.63
CA LYS A 307 23.62 9.71 3.76
C LYS A 307 24.52 9.37 2.56
N ASP A 308 24.66 8.09 2.25
CA ASP A 308 25.47 7.61 1.12
C ASP A 308 25.01 8.20 -0.22
N SER A 309 23.68 8.36 -0.39
CA SER A 309 23.09 8.96 -1.59
C SER A 309 23.33 10.47 -1.68
N ASP A 310 23.23 11.20 -0.58
CA ASP A 310 23.49 12.65 -0.53
C ASP A 310 24.97 12.96 -0.83
N GLU A 311 25.89 12.13 -0.36
CA GLU A 311 27.32 12.22 -0.67
C GLU A 311 27.60 11.97 -2.17
N ALA A 312 26.94 10.96 -2.74
CA ALA A 312 27.07 10.63 -4.16
C ALA A 312 26.42 11.65 -5.12
N CYS A 313 25.50 12.48 -4.65
CA CYS A 313 24.91 13.57 -5.43
C CYS A 313 25.74 14.85 -5.42
N LYS A 314 26.70 15.00 -4.51
CA LYS A 314 27.59 16.16 -4.38
C LYS A 314 28.87 16.02 -5.23
N ASN A 315 29.20 14.79 -5.60
CA ASN A 315 30.32 14.44 -6.49
C ASN A 315 29.80 14.20 -7.92
#